data_130b870f64e20dadf3d2484ba6461923
#
_entry.id   130b870f64e20dadf3d2484ba6461923
#
_cell.length_a   1.000
_cell.length_b   1.000
_cell.length_c   1.000
_cell.angle_alpha   90.00
_cell.angle_beta   90.00
_cell.angle_gamma   90.00
#
_symmetry.space_group_name_H-M   'P 1'
#
loop_
_entity.id
_entity.type
_entity.pdbx_description
1 polymer ?
#
loop_
_entity_poly.entity_id
_entity_poly.type
_entity_poly.pdbx_seq_one_letter_code
_entity_poly.pdbx_strand_id
1 'polypeptide(L)'
;MAEMQYHPASDKRAAMLKAAESLIIGELLRQRAKALGLSVKSEANTASDDNFLDALINAEVAIPHANQDECEQYYKLNPQRFASSPLLEVSHILLGAAPEDDKARVEAKILAEQLISQLQQGEPLAALARQYSACPSKETGGSLGQISRGQTVPEFERQIFSAEPGLVAQPVESRYGYHVVHIARKVPGKLLPFSAVQHKIADYLNEKVRRKAVAQYIHTLIVDAEIDGFDFNLSASPLMQ
;
A
#
# COMPACT_ATOMS: atom_id res chain seq x y z
N MET A 1 26.55 -13.67 5.14
CA MET A 1 25.37 -14.42 5.63
C MET A 1 24.38 -13.50 6.35
N ALA A 2 24.82 -12.56 7.19
CA ALA A 2 23.92 -11.61 7.87
C ALA A 2 23.13 -10.70 6.92
N GLU A 3 23.75 -10.17 5.88
CA GLU A 3 23.10 -9.30 4.88
C GLU A 3 21.95 -9.96 4.10
N MET A 4 21.98 -11.29 3.93
CA MET A 4 20.95 -12.00 3.16
C MET A 4 19.54 -11.89 3.76
N GLN A 5 19.41 -11.74 5.07
CA GLN A 5 18.10 -11.63 5.75
C GLN A 5 17.36 -10.32 5.45
N TYR A 6 18.09 -9.27 5.02
CA TYR A 6 17.52 -7.97 4.65
C TYR A 6 17.09 -7.90 3.18
N HIS A 7 17.41 -8.94 2.37
CA HIS A 7 17.12 -8.98 0.95
C HIS A 7 16.20 -10.17 0.61
N PRO A 8 14.88 -10.07 0.89
CA PRO A 8 13.95 -11.12 0.54
C PRO A 8 13.94 -11.34 -0.97
N ALA A 9 14.17 -12.58 -1.39
CA ALA A 9 14.21 -13.00 -2.79
C ALA A 9 13.53 -14.36 -2.94
N SER A 10 13.17 -14.70 -4.19
CA SER A 10 12.50 -15.96 -4.52
C SER A 10 13.35 -17.20 -4.23
N ASP A 11 14.67 -17.04 -4.24
CA ASP A 11 15.63 -18.12 -3.95
C ASP A 11 16.89 -17.58 -3.24
N LYS A 12 17.68 -18.51 -2.68
CA LYS A 12 18.92 -18.20 -1.94
C LYS A 12 19.98 -17.52 -2.81
N ARG A 13 20.07 -17.87 -4.10
CA ARG A 13 21.06 -17.30 -5.02
C ARG A 13 20.75 -15.84 -5.30
N ALA A 14 19.49 -15.51 -5.55
CA ALA A 14 19.05 -14.12 -5.75
C ALA A 14 19.27 -13.27 -4.49
N ALA A 15 19.04 -13.83 -3.28
CA ALA A 15 19.33 -13.14 -2.03
C ALA A 15 20.83 -12.88 -1.84
N MET A 16 21.68 -13.83 -2.22
CA MET A 16 23.16 -13.67 -2.17
C MET A 16 23.64 -12.58 -3.14
N LEU A 17 23.13 -12.54 -4.37
CA LEU A 17 23.48 -11.50 -5.35
C LEU A 17 23.09 -10.11 -4.85
N LYS A 18 21.88 -9.92 -4.34
CA LYS A 18 21.44 -8.65 -3.77
C LYS A 18 22.28 -8.21 -2.56
N ALA A 19 22.65 -9.15 -1.69
CA ALA A 19 23.53 -8.86 -0.58
C ALA A 19 24.94 -8.43 -1.05
N ALA A 20 25.49 -9.08 -2.08
CA ALA A 20 26.76 -8.69 -2.67
C ALA A 20 26.69 -7.30 -3.32
N GLU A 21 25.63 -7.02 -4.10
CA GLU A 21 25.36 -5.67 -4.65
C GLU A 21 25.35 -4.60 -3.56
N SER A 22 24.61 -4.83 -2.48
CA SER A 22 24.52 -3.90 -1.35
C SER A 22 25.87 -3.62 -0.70
N LEU A 23 26.68 -4.66 -0.47
CA LEU A 23 28.01 -4.53 0.10
C LEU A 23 28.98 -3.76 -0.80
N ILE A 24 28.97 -4.02 -2.10
CA ILE A 24 29.80 -3.31 -3.09
C ILE A 24 29.39 -1.85 -3.17
N ILE A 25 28.11 -1.55 -3.30
CA ILE A 25 27.60 -0.17 -3.30
C ILE A 25 27.99 0.55 -2.01
N GLY A 26 27.82 -0.08 -0.85
CA GLY A 26 28.22 0.48 0.43
C GLY A 26 29.73 0.82 0.49
N GLU A 27 30.58 -0.03 -0.08
CA GLU A 27 32.02 0.22 -0.14
C GLU A 27 32.38 1.36 -1.09
N LEU A 28 31.79 1.42 -2.28
CA LEU A 28 31.99 2.52 -3.23
C LEU A 28 31.61 3.88 -2.60
N LEU A 29 30.49 3.93 -1.89
CA LEU A 29 30.04 5.14 -1.19
C LEU A 29 31.02 5.54 -0.08
N ARG A 30 31.59 4.58 0.70
CA ARG A 30 32.60 4.85 1.72
C ARG A 30 33.91 5.36 1.12
N GLN A 31 34.38 4.76 0.04
CA GLN A 31 35.57 5.20 -0.67
C GLN A 31 35.42 6.63 -1.20
N ARG A 32 34.26 6.93 -1.78
CA ARG A 32 33.97 8.28 -2.28
C ARG A 32 33.90 9.30 -1.13
N ALA A 33 33.21 8.99 -0.05
CA ALA A 33 33.15 9.85 1.13
C ALA A 33 34.54 10.13 1.71
N LYS A 34 35.40 9.10 1.79
CA LYS A 34 36.80 9.23 2.22
C LYS A 34 37.60 10.13 1.28
N ALA A 35 37.43 9.97 -0.04
CA ALA A 35 38.10 10.81 -1.05
C ALA A 35 37.75 12.29 -0.91
N LEU A 36 36.53 12.59 -0.45
CA LEU A 36 36.04 13.94 -0.18
C LEU A 36 36.39 14.45 1.24
N GLY A 37 37.10 13.67 2.04
CA GLY A 37 37.45 14.02 3.41
C GLY A 37 36.25 14.01 4.38
N LEU A 38 35.15 13.38 4.01
CA LEU A 38 34.01 13.21 4.90
C LEU A 38 34.33 12.16 5.97
N SER A 39 33.94 12.44 7.24
CA SER A 39 34.24 11.56 8.37
C SER A 39 33.44 10.27 8.30
N VAL A 40 34.08 9.21 7.85
CA VAL A 40 33.54 7.84 7.89
C VAL A 40 34.07 7.20 9.20
N LYS A 41 33.37 7.36 10.31
CA LYS A 41 33.69 6.65 11.53
C LYS A 41 33.29 5.19 11.39
N SER A 42 34.30 4.33 11.19
CA SER A 42 34.16 2.89 11.15
C SER A 42 34.24 2.34 12.57
N GLU A 43 33.14 2.29 13.28
CA GLU A 43 32.92 1.32 14.37
C GLU A 43 31.45 0.89 14.28
N ALA A 44 31.19 -0.39 14.39
CA ALA A 44 29.96 -1.12 14.15
C ALA A 44 28.71 -0.56 14.89
N ASN A 45 28.25 0.62 14.52
CA ASN A 45 27.06 1.22 15.10
C ASN A 45 26.23 1.84 13.95
N THR A 46 25.10 1.24 13.65
CA THR A 46 24.20 1.56 12.54
C THR A 46 23.77 3.03 12.45
N ALA A 47 23.79 3.78 13.56
CA ALA A 47 23.44 5.20 13.60
C ALA A 47 24.54 6.14 13.06
N SER A 48 25.80 5.69 12.90
CA SER A 48 26.88 6.50 12.32
C SER A 48 27.04 6.32 10.82
N ASP A 49 26.53 5.21 10.25
CA ASP A 49 26.57 4.95 8.82
C ASP A 49 25.60 5.86 8.05
N ASP A 50 24.46 6.22 8.61
CA ASP A 50 23.48 7.10 7.98
C ASP A 50 23.99 8.55 7.84
N ASN A 51 24.79 9.03 8.80
CA ASN A 51 25.30 10.41 8.80
C ASN A 51 26.29 10.72 7.67
N PHE A 52 27.18 9.79 7.30
CA PHE A 52 28.12 10.05 6.21
C PHE A 52 27.44 9.96 4.83
N LEU A 53 26.43 9.09 4.67
CA LEU A 53 25.68 8.96 3.44
C LEU A 53 24.91 10.25 3.12
N ASP A 54 24.23 10.82 4.11
CA ASP A 54 23.55 12.10 3.92
C ASP A 54 24.54 13.24 3.60
N ALA A 55 25.69 13.27 4.27
CA ALA A 55 26.73 14.24 3.97
C ALA A 55 27.29 14.08 2.55
N LEU A 56 27.54 12.84 2.11
CA LEU A 56 28.02 12.52 0.77
C LEU A 56 27.00 12.94 -0.30
N ILE A 57 25.73 12.53 -0.13
CA ILE A 57 24.67 12.85 -1.07
C ILE A 57 24.47 14.38 -1.16
N ASN A 58 24.48 15.09 -0.05
CA ASN A 58 24.34 16.55 -0.03
C ASN A 58 25.54 17.27 -0.69
N ALA A 59 26.72 16.67 -0.63
CA ALA A 59 27.93 17.26 -1.26
C ALA A 59 27.99 17.03 -2.77
N GLU A 60 27.53 15.88 -3.25
CA GLU A 60 27.75 15.44 -4.64
C GLU A 60 26.47 15.42 -5.50
N VAL A 61 25.29 15.36 -4.88
CA VAL A 61 24.02 15.22 -5.62
C VAL A 61 23.20 16.50 -5.49
N ALA A 62 23.06 17.24 -6.59
CA ALA A 62 22.12 18.35 -6.67
C ALA A 62 20.68 17.83 -6.74
N ILE A 63 19.93 17.99 -5.66
CA ILE A 63 18.54 17.55 -5.57
C ILE A 63 17.65 18.80 -5.65
N PRO A 64 16.97 19.04 -6.78
CA PRO A 64 16.02 20.14 -6.87
C PRO A 64 14.81 19.87 -5.98
N HIS A 65 14.28 20.93 -5.37
CA HIS A 65 13.05 20.87 -4.59
C HIS A 65 11.86 21.22 -5.47
N ALA A 66 10.76 20.51 -5.28
CA ALA A 66 9.51 20.78 -5.98
C ALA A 66 9.01 22.18 -5.64
N ASN A 67 8.74 22.96 -6.65
CA ASN A 67 8.16 24.28 -6.50
C ASN A 67 6.62 24.22 -6.39
N GLN A 68 5.98 25.36 -6.15
CA GLN A 68 4.55 25.43 -5.98
C GLN A 68 3.79 24.98 -7.23
N ASP A 69 4.24 25.40 -8.41
CA ASP A 69 3.57 25.09 -9.69
C ASP A 69 3.57 23.59 -9.98
N GLU A 70 4.69 22.90 -9.69
CA GLU A 70 4.80 21.45 -9.80
C GLU A 70 3.86 20.73 -8.84
N CYS A 71 3.74 21.21 -7.60
CA CYS A 71 2.80 20.68 -6.63
C CYS A 71 1.35 20.88 -7.07
N GLU A 72 0.99 22.05 -7.59
CA GLU A 72 -0.34 22.32 -8.11
C GLU A 72 -0.67 21.46 -9.33
N GLN A 73 0.29 21.29 -10.24
CA GLN A 73 0.12 20.42 -11.41
C GLN A 73 -0.10 18.97 -10.98
N TYR A 74 0.70 18.47 -10.02
CA TYR A 74 0.51 17.13 -9.47
C TYR A 74 -0.85 16.94 -8.81
N TYR A 75 -1.30 17.92 -8.04
CA TYR A 75 -2.63 17.93 -7.42
C TYR A 75 -3.75 17.87 -8.47
N LYS A 76 -3.68 18.70 -9.52
CA LYS A 76 -4.68 18.75 -10.59
C LYS A 76 -4.76 17.44 -11.39
N LEU A 77 -3.62 16.78 -11.61
CA LEU A 77 -3.53 15.52 -12.35
C LEU A 77 -3.91 14.28 -11.52
N ASN A 78 -3.97 14.39 -10.19
CA ASN A 78 -4.21 13.25 -9.29
C ASN A 78 -5.32 13.51 -8.26
N PRO A 79 -6.49 14.05 -8.63
CA PRO A 79 -7.51 14.46 -7.66
C PRO A 79 -7.99 13.31 -6.77
N GLN A 80 -8.02 12.08 -7.28
CA GLN A 80 -8.42 10.89 -6.53
C GLN A 80 -7.51 10.57 -5.33
N ARG A 81 -6.24 11.01 -5.36
CA ARG A 81 -5.29 10.83 -4.24
C ARG A 81 -5.53 11.80 -3.10
N PHE A 82 -6.24 12.88 -3.37
CA PHE A 82 -6.48 13.98 -2.43
C PHE A 82 -7.95 14.09 -2.02
N ALA A 83 -8.77 13.13 -2.43
CA ALA A 83 -10.14 13.03 -1.94
C ALA A 83 -10.15 12.29 -0.59
N SER A 84 -11.00 12.75 0.34
CA SER A 84 -11.29 12.00 1.55
C SER A 84 -11.96 10.66 1.20
N SER A 85 -11.83 9.67 2.09
CA SER A 85 -12.54 8.41 1.89
C SER A 85 -14.05 8.63 1.83
N PRO A 86 -14.77 7.98 0.90
CA PRO A 86 -16.22 7.97 0.95
C PRO A 86 -16.70 7.29 2.24
N LEU A 87 -17.90 7.67 2.70
CA LEU A 87 -18.57 7.04 3.83
C LEU A 87 -19.78 6.27 3.30
N LEU A 88 -19.91 5.02 3.75
CA LEU A 88 -21.07 4.19 3.46
C LEU A 88 -21.84 3.93 4.76
N GLU A 89 -23.16 4.07 4.71
CA GLU A 89 -24.03 3.58 5.77
C GLU A 89 -24.53 2.20 5.37
N VAL A 90 -24.08 1.16 6.12
CA VAL A 90 -24.17 -0.23 5.69
C VAL A 90 -24.88 -1.07 6.73
N SER A 91 -25.76 -1.95 6.26
CA SER A 91 -26.28 -3.08 7.04
C SER A 91 -25.97 -4.39 6.30
N HIS A 92 -25.68 -5.46 7.04
CA HIS A 92 -25.34 -6.73 6.43
C HIS A 92 -25.86 -7.94 7.22
N ILE A 93 -25.88 -9.09 6.53
CA ILE A 93 -26.08 -10.42 7.11
C ILE A 93 -24.85 -11.23 6.74
N LEU A 94 -24.11 -11.71 7.73
CA LEU A 94 -22.95 -12.59 7.51
C LEU A 94 -23.38 -14.05 7.62
N LEU A 95 -23.20 -14.80 6.55
CA LEU A 95 -23.32 -16.25 6.51
C LEU A 95 -21.91 -16.84 6.63
N GLY A 96 -21.57 -17.27 7.85
CA GLY A 96 -20.22 -17.71 8.20
C GLY A 96 -19.85 -19.00 7.48
N ALA A 97 -18.70 -19.01 6.80
CA ALA A 97 -18.10 -20.21 6.19
C ALA A 97 -16.59 -20.00 6.09
N ALA A 98 -15.83 -20.95 6.63
CA ALA A 98 -14.36 -20.90 6.59
C ALA A 98 -13.85 -21.01 5.14
N PRO A 99 -12.72 -20.38 4.79
CA PRO A 99 -12.19 -20.38 3.43
C PRO A 99 -11.89 -21.79 2.90
N GLU A 100 -11.50 -22.70 3.77
CA GLU A 100 -11.14 -24.10 3.48
C GLU A 100 -12.33 -25.07 3.48
N ASP A 101 -13.52 -24.64 3.85
CA ASP A 101 -14.73 -25.46 3.84
C ASP A 101 -15.61 -25.16 2.62
N ASP A 102 -15.24 -25.78 1.50
CA ASP A 102 -15.93 -25.60 0.22
C ASP A 102 -17.43 -25.90 0.30
N LYS A 103 -17.83 -26.92 1.09
CA LYS A 103 -19.23 -27.29 1.24
C LYS A 103 -20.01 -26.20 1.97
N ALA A 104 -19.51 -25.75 3.12
CA ALA A 104 -20.14 -24.67 3.88
C ALA A 104 -20.20 -23.37 3.05
N ARG A 105 -19.18 -23.09 2.22
CA ARG A 105 -19.17 -21.91 1.33
C ARG A 105 -20.25 -21.98 0.25
N VAL A 106 -20.46 -23.14 -0.35
CA VAL A 106 -21.54 -23.33 -1.33
C VAL A 106 -22.92 -23.15 -0.66
N GLU A 107 -23.13 -23.77 0.50
CA GLU A 107 -24.38 -23.63 1.26
C GLU A 107 -24.64 -22.17 1.69
N ALA A 108 -23.62 -21.48 2.20
CA ALA A 108 -23.71 -20.07 2.58
C ALA A 108 -24.03 -19.16 1.40
N LYS A 109 -23.43 -19.43 0.23
CA LYS A 109 -23.72 -18.66 -0.99
C LYS A 109 -25.17 -18.84 -1.45
N ILE A 110 -25.66 -20.07 -1.51
CA ILE A 110 -27.06 -20.39 -1.88
C ILE A 110 -28.01 -19.70 -0.91
N LEU A 111 -27.76 -19.78 0.39
CA LEU A 111 -28.58 -19.11 1.39
C LEU A 111 -28.53 -17.57 1.23
N ALA A 112 -27.37 -17.00 0.93
CA ALA A 112 -27.26 -15.56 0.68
C ALA A 112 -28.11 -15.12 -0.52
N GLU A 113 -28.10 -15.88 -1.61
CA GLU A 113 -28.93 -15.63 -2.78
C GLU A 113 -30.44 -15.71 -2.45
N GLN A 114 -30.84 -16.68 -1.64
CA GLN A 114 -32.22 -16.79 -1.15
C GLN A 114 -32.62 -15.58 -0.28
N LEU A 115 -31.77 -15.16 0.62
CA LEU A 115 -32.03 -13.99 1.48
C LEU A 115 -32.09 -12.69 0.67
N ILE A 116 -31.26 -12.52 -0.38
CA ILE A 116 -31.37 -11.40 -1.32
C ILE A 116 -32.76 -11.40 -1.98
N SER A 117 -33.25 -12.56 -2.41
CA SER A 117 -34.57 -12.68 -3.01
C SER A 117 -35.69 -12.32 -2.03
N GLN A 118 -35.61 -12.72 -0.77
CA GLN A 118 -36.58 -12.37 0.28
C GLN A 118 -36.59 -10.85 0.55
N LEU A 119 -35.41 -10.23 0.62
CA LEU A 119 -35.27 -8.78 0.76
C LEU A 119 -35.88 -8.02 -0.42
N GLN A 120 -35.73 -8.52 -1.65
CA GLN A 120 -36.37 -7.96 -2.84
C GLN A 120 -37.89 -8.09 -2.79
N GLN A 121 -38.42 -9.08 -2.10
CA GLN A 121 -39.88 -9.26 -1.89
C GLN A 121 -40.40 -8.41 -0.73
N GLY A 122 -39.55 -7.67 -0.03
CA GLY A 122 -39.94 -6.73 1.02
C GLY A 122 -39.74 -7.20 2.44
N GLU A 123 -39.12 -8.37 2.64
CA GLU A 123 -38.77 -8.83 4.00
C GLU A 123 -37.76 -7.84 4.63
N PRO A 124 -37.92 -7.53 5.93
CA PRO A 124 -37.04 -6.58 6.58
C PRO A 124 -35.67 -7.19 6.87
N LEU A 125 -34.58 -6.52 6.41
CA LEU A 125 -33.19 -6.96 6.62
C LEU A 125 -32.91 -7.22 8.12
N ALA A 126 -33.41 -6.38 9.01
CA ALA A 126 -33.19 -6.52 10.44
C ALA A 126 -33.76 -7.83 11.02
N ALA A 127 -34.88 -8.33 10.48
CA ALA A 127 -35.45 -9.61 10.89
C ALA A 127 -34.57 -10.77 10.43
N LEU A 128 -34.17 -10.76 9.16
CA LEU A 128 -33.29 -11.78 8.58
C LEU A 128 -31.89 -11.75 9.22
N ALA A 129 -31.36 -10.58 9.55
CA ALA A 129 -30.09 -10.47 10.26
C ALA A 129 -30.12 -11.13 11.64
N ARG A 130 -31.16 -10.89 12.43
CA ARG A 130 -31.31 -11.55 13.74
C ARG A 130 -31.39 -13.06 13.64
N GLN A 131 -32.01 -13.56 12.57
CA GLN A 131 -32.23 -15.00 12.39
C GLN A 131 -31.00 -15.72 11.83
N TYR A 132 -30.33 -15.12 10.84
CA TYR A 132 -29.32 -15.83 10.03
C TYR A 132 -27.89 -15.32 10.20
N SER A 133 -27.69 -14.08 10.70
CA SER A 133 -26.35 -13.52 10.71
C SER A 133 -25.46 -14.14 11.80
N ALA A 134 -24.27 -14.53 11.40
CA ALA A 134 -23.18 -14.92 12.31
C ALA A 134 -22.44 -13.70 12.90
N CYS A 135 -22.68 -12.49 12.38
CA CYS A 135 -22.04 -11.28 12.88
C CYS A 135 -22.75 -10.78 14.17
N PRO A 136 -22.00 -10.28 15.18
CA PRO A 136 -22.60 -9.65 16.36
C PRO A 136 -23.54 -8.49 16.06
N SER A 137 -23.39 -7.81 14.91
CA SER A 137 -24.29 -6.74 14.46
C SER A 137 -25.76 -7.19 14.29
N LYS A 138 -26.04 -8.51 14.30
CA LYS A 138 -27.41 -9.03 14.27
C LYS A 138 -28.29 -8.45 15.39
N GLU A 139 -27.72 -8.15 16.55
CA GLU A 139 -28.43 -7.56 17.69
C GLU A 139 -28.97 -6.16 17.39
N THR A 140 -28.28 -5.44 16.49
CA THR A 140 -28.69 -4.12 15.95
C THR A 140 -29.30 -4.21 14.57
N GLY A 141 -29.88 -5.38 14.21
CA GLY A 141 -30.52 -5.61 12.91
C GLY A 141 -29.55 -5.62 11.72
N GLY A 142 -28.28 -6.02 11.94
CA GLY A 142 -27.24 -6.10 10.93
C GLY A 142 -26.53 -4.78 10.65
N SER A 143 -26.86 -3.70 11.36
CA SER A 143 -26.24 -2.38 11.13
C SER A 143 -24.75 -2.37 11.49
N LEU A 144 -23.92 -1.91 10.55
CA LEU A 144 -22.49 -1.59 10.78
C LEU A 144 -22.29 -0.08 10.99
N GLY A 145 -23.38 0.72 10.89
CA GLY A 145 -23.30 2.16 10.96
C GLY A 145 -22.59 2.76 9.73
N GLN A 146 -21.90 3.87 9.96
CA GLN A 146 -21.09 4.53 8.91
C GLN A 146 -19.70 3.94 8.89
N ILE A 147 -19.29 3.44 7.74
CA ILE A 147 -17.96 2.86 7.54
C ILE A 147 -17.18 3.63 6.47
N SER A 148 -15.87 3.76 6.69
CA SER A 148 -14.89 4.27 5.74
C SER A 148 -13.90 3.17 5.34
N ARG A 149 -13.08 3.41 4.32
CA ARG A 149 -12.03 2.47 3.93
C ARG A 149 -11.05 2.22 5.08
N GLY A 150 -10.61 0.97 5.21
CA GLY A 150 -9.68 0.51 6.25
C GLY A 150 -10.36 0.06 7.54
N GLN A 151 -11.69 0.07 7.63
CA GLN A 151 -12.45 -0.36 8.80
C GLN A 151 -12.96 -1.80 8.73
N THR A 152 -12.93 -2.39 7.54
CA THR A 152 -13.33 -3.78 7.31
C THR A 152 -12.29 -4.54 6.49
N VAL A 153 -12.54 -5.82 6.20
CA VAL A 153 -11.58 -6.60 5.42
C VAL A 153 -11.53 -6.16 3.95
N PRO A 154 -10.34 -6.15 3.32
CA PRO A 154 -10.15 -5.58 1.99
C PRO A 154 -11.06 -6.17 0.90
N GLU A 155 -11.34 -7.47 0.96
CA GLU A 155 -12.19 -8.15 -0.02
C GLU A 155 -13.66 -7.73 0.09
N PHE A 156 -14.16 -7.42 1.29
CA PHE A 156 -15.49 -6.86 1.51
C PHE A 156 -15.54 -5.40 1.04
N GLU A 157 -14.55 -4.60 1.45
CA GLU A 157 -14.47 -3.18 1.07
C GLU A 157 -14.46 -2.96 -0.44
N ARG A 158 -13.64 -3.72 -1.18
CA ARG A 158 -13.56 -3.58 -2.65
C ARG A 158 -14.91 -3.68 -3.32
N GLN A 159 -15.77 -4.58 -2.84
CA GLN A 159 -17.08 -4.84 -3.42
C GLN A 159 -18.08 -3.76 -3.03
N ILE A 160 -18.20 -3.43 -1.73
CA ILE A 160 -19.21 -2.48 -1.26
C ILE A 160 -18.94 -1.03 -1.64
N PHE A 161 -17.67 -0.61 -1.70
CA PHE A 161 -17.32 0.76 -2.11
C PHE A 161 -17.49 0.99 -3.62
N SER A 162 -17.50 -0.07 -4.43
CA SER A 162 -17.82 0.01 -5.85
C SER A 162 -19.34 -0.07 -6.14
N ALA A 163 -20.12 -0.61 -5.20
CA ALA A 163 -21.57 -0.74 -5.35
C ALA A 163 -22.29 0.59 -5.19
N GLU A 164 -23.48 0.67 -5.79
CA GLU A 164 -24.41 1.80 -5.63
C GLU A 164 -25.27 1.62 -4.36
N PRO A 165 -25.85 2.71 -3.82
CA PRO A 165 -26.83 2.62 -2.74
C PRO A 165 -27.99 1.69 -3.08
N GLY A 166 -28.45 0.93 -2.10
CA GLY A 166 -29.49 -0.08 -2.22
C GLY A 166 -29.04 -1.47 -1.76
N LEU A 167 -29.84 -2.47 -2.08
CA LEU A 167 -29.48 -3.88 -1.87
C LEU A 167 -28.47 -4.32 -2.92
N VAL A 168 -27.32 -4.83 -2.48
CA VAL A 168 -26.31 -5.39 -3.39
C VAL A 168 -26.88 -6.67 -4.00
N ALA A 169 -26.93 -6.73 -5.33
CA ALA A 169 -27.64 -7.77 -6.07
C ALA A 169 -27.03 -9.17 -5.95
N GLN A 170 -25.77 -9.26 -5.55
CA GLN A 170 -25.04 -10.54 -5.41
C GLN A 170 -24.41 -10.66 -4.03
N PRO A 171 -24.27 -11.88 -3.51
CA PRO A 171 -23.53 -12.10 -2.26
C PRO A 171 -22.11 -11.55 -2.33
N VAL A 172 -21.73 -10.79 -1.33
CA VAL A 172 -20.37 -10.23 -1.18
C VAL A 172 -19.51 -11.25 -0.47
N GLU A 173 -18.46 -11.71 -1.13
CA GLU A 173 -17.56 -12.73 -0.60
C GLU A 173 -16.45 -12.11 0.26
N SER A 174 -16.11 -12.77 1.36
CA SER A 174 -14.98 -12.46 2.22
C SER A 174 -14.36 -13.73 2.81
N ARG A 175 -13.25 -13.58 3.55
CA ARG A 175 -12.64 -14.68 4.31
C ARG A 175 -13.55 -15.25 5.40
N TYR A 176 -14.56 -14.53 5.83
CA TYR A 176 -15.50 -14.98 6.86
C TYR A 176 -16.72 -15.71 6.30
N GLY A 177 -16.91 -15.71 4.98
CA GLY A 177 -18.07 -16.28 4.32
C GLY A 177 -18.70 -15.33 3.30
N TYR A 178 -20.03 -15.40 3.19
CA TYR A 178 -20.81 -14.58 2.28
C TYR A 178 -21.66 -13.57 3.04
N HIS A 179 -21.75 -12.36 2.51
CA HIS A 179 -22.54 -11.27 3.10
C HIS A 179 -23.65 -10.88 2.15
N VAL A 180 -24.84 -10.73 2.70
CA VAL A 180 -25.94 -9.98 2.07
C VAL A 180 -25.81 -8.55 2.57
N VAL A 181 -25.73 -7.56 1.66
CA VAL A 181 -25.39 -6.18 2.01
C VAL A 181 -26.44 -5.22 1.49
N HIS A 182 -26.85 -4.28 2.33
CA HIS A 182 -27.65 -3.13 1.98
C HIS A 182 -26.89 -1.85 2.32
N ILE A 183 -26.73 -0.97 1.34
CA ILE A 183 -26.10 0.34 1.46
C ILE A 183 -27.22 1.38 1.54
N ALA A 184 -27.50 1.87 2.73
CA ALA A 184 -28.56 2.86 2.93
C ALA A 184 -28.17 4.21 2.31
N ARG A 185 -26.88 4.59 2.41
CA ARG A 185 -26.37 5.84 1.88
C ARG A 185 -24.88 5.75 1.55
N LYS A 186 -24.48 6.42 0.47
CA LYS A 186 -23.09 6.61 0.06
C LYS A 186 -22.81 8.10 -0.03
N VAL A 187 -21.91 8.59 0.84
CA VAL A 187 -21.44 9.97 0.81
C VAL A 187 -20.10 9.97 0.11
N PRO A 188 -19.98 10.58 -1.06
CA PRO A 188 -18.71 10.60 -1.79
C PRO A 188 -17.65 11.36 -0.98
N GLY A 189 -16.39 10.96 -1.14
CA GLY A 189 -15.27 11.71 -0.61
C GLY A 189 -15.22 13.11 -1.21
N LYS A 190 -14.77 14.06 -0.41
CA LYS A 190 -14.56 15.43 -0.86
C LYS A 190 -13.10 15.64 -1.19
N LEU A 191 -12.83 16.32 -2.31
CA LEU A 191 -11.49 16.76 -2.65
C LEU A 191 -10.98 17.73 -1.58
N LEU A 192 -9.85 17.40 -0.96
CA LEU A 192 -9.21 18.28 0.01
C LEU A 192 -8.62 19.50 -0.71
N PRO A 193 -8.72 20.71 -0.16
CA PRO A 193 -8.14 21.89 -0.78
C PRO A 193 -6.61 21.74 -0.91
N PHE A 194 -6.04 22.30 -1.97
CA PHE A 194 -4.60 22.24 -2.23
C PHE A 194 -3.75 22.66 -1.03
N SER A 195 -4.15 23.73 -0.35
CA SER A 195 -3.46 24.23 0.86
C SER A 195 -3.34 23.21 1.99
N ALA A 196 -4.29 22.27 2.09
CA ALA A 196 -4.25 21.23 3.13
C ALA A 196 -3.32 20.05 2.78
N VAL A 197 -2.96 19.90 1.50
CA VAL A 197 -2.17 18.76 1.00
C VAL A 197 -0.84 19.16 0.36
N GLN A 198 -0.61 20.47 0.13
CA GLN A 198 0.57 21.01 -0.55
C GLN A 198 1.88 20.46 0.04
N HIS A 199 2.02 20.49 1.36
CA HIS A 199 3.24 20.00 2.02
C HIS A 199 3.49 18.51 1.75
N LYS A 200 2.46 17.68 1.86
CA LYS A 200 2.56 16.25 1.57
C LYS A 200 2.91 15.98 0.10
N ILE A 201 2.43 16.81 -0.82
CA ILE A 201 2.77 16.71 -2.24
C ILE A 201 4.24 17.08 -2.45
N ALA A 202 4.70 18.18 -1.86
CA ALA A 202 6.09 18.60 -1.94
C ALA A 202 7.04 17.52 -1.40
N ASP A 203 6.74 16.95 -0.22
CA ASP A 203 7.52 15.86 0.37
C ASP A 203 7.58 14.63 -0.55
N TYR A 204 6.42 14.24 -1.10
CA TYR A 204 6.35 13.10 -2.03
C TYR A 204 7.17 13.33 -3.29
N LEU A 205 7.07 14.52 -3.90
CA LEU A 205 7.80 14.86 -5.12
C LEU A 205 9.32 14.96 -4.85
N ASN A 206 9.70 15.62 -3.76
CA ASN A 206 11.10 15.73 -3.34
C ASN A 206 11.72 14.36 -3.09
N GLU A 207 11.02 13.49 -2.37
CA GLU A 207 11.50 12.13 -2.11
C GLU A 207 11.63 11.30 -3.38
N LYS A 208 10.71 11.46 -4.34
CA LYS A 208 10.78 10.79 -5.63
C LYS A 208 12.00 11.25 -6.44
N VAL A 209 12.26 12.57 -6.47
CA VAL A 209 13.43 13.16 -7.15
C VAL A 209 14.72 12.72 -6.45
N ARG A 210 14.76 12.77 -5.12
CA ARG A 210 15.91 12.34 -4.31
C ARG A 210 16.28 10.89 -4.62
N ARG A 211 15.31 9.97 -4.60
CA ARG A 211 15.57 8.55 -4.91
C ARG A 211 16.16 8.37 -6.30
N LYS A 212 15.60 9.06 -7.30
CA LYS A 212 16.11 8.98 -8.67
C LYS A 212 17.53 9.54 -8.80
N ALA A 213 17.79 10.69 -8.19
CA ALA A 213 19.10 11.33 -8.21
C ALA A 213 20.17 10.47 -7.51
N VAL A 214 19.84 9.91 -6.34
CA VAL A 214 20.74 8.99 -5.61
C VAL A 214 20.99 7.71 -6.40
N ALA A 215 19.95 7.13 -7.02
CA ALA A 215 20.10 5.94 -7.85
C ALA A 215 21.02 6.20 -9.05
N GLN A 216 20.87 7.35 -9.70
CA GLN A 216 21.73 7.75 -10.82
C GLN A 216 23.18 8.01 -10.36
N TYR A 217 23.37 8.62 -9.19
CA TYR A 217 24.69 8.82 -8.59
C TYR A 217 25.39 7.49 -8.30
N ILE A 218 24.67 6.53 -7.68
CA ILE A 218 25.19 5.18 -7.43
C ILE A 218 25.57 4.50 -8.75
N HIS A 219 24.74 4.62 -9.76
CA HIS A 219 25.05 4.08 -11.10
C HIS A 219 26.35 4.66 -11.65
N THR A 220 26.57 5.97 -11.54
CA THR A 220 27.83 6.62 -11.98
C THR A 220 29.01 6.05 -11.22
N LEU A 221 28.91 5.89 -9.89
CA LEU A 221 29.99 5.30 -9.10
C LEU A 221 30.33 3.86 -9.49
N ILE A 222 29.32 3.06 -9.86
CA ILE A 222 29.53 1.68 -10.32
C ILE A 222 30.23 1.67 -11.70
N VAL A 223 29.82 2.55 -12.61
CA VAL A 223 30.42 2.64 -13.97
C VAL A 223 31.87 3.10 -13.91
N ASP A 224 32.18 4.02 -13.00
CA ASP A 224 33.52 4.60 -12.85
C ASP A 224 34.47 3.70 -12.02
N ALA A 225 33.95 2.68 -11.35
CA ALA A 225 34.74 1.79 -10.50
C ALA A 225 35.27 0.57 -11.26
N GLU A 226 36.46 0.12 -10.87
CA GLU A 226 37.01 -1.18 -11.27
C GLU A 226 36.56 -2.26 -10.26
N ILE A 227 35.69 -3.18 -10.70
CA ILE A 227 35.06 -4.17 -9.83
C ILE A 227 35.39 -5.56 -10.35
N ASP A 228 36.22 -6.28 -9.59
CA ASP A 228 36.62 -7.64 -9.93
C ASP A 228 35.63 -8.69 -9.37
N GLY A 229 35.29 -9.68 -10.21
CA GLY A 229 34.54 -10.87 -9.79
C GLY A 229 33.04 -10.67 -9.57
N PHE A 230 32.50 -9.49 -9.87
CA PHE A 230 31.07 -9.20 -9.82
C PHE A 230 30.61 -8.37 -11.01
N ASP A 231 29.54 -8.82 -11.67
CA ASP A 231 28.94 -8.12 -12.80
C ASP A 231 27.58 -7.55 -12.41
N PHE A 232 27.48 -6.22 -12.44
CA PHE A 232 26.21 -5.51 -12.24
C PHE A 232 25.38 -5.55 -13.52
N ASN A 233 24.23 -6.21 -13.48
CA ASN A 233 23.28 -6.15 -14.59
C ASN A 233 22.56 -4.79 -14.58
N LEU A 234 23.26 -3.73 -14.98
CA LEU A 234 22.79 -2.34 -14.92
C LEU A 234 21.53 -2.09 -15.77
N SER A 235 21.33 -2.86 -16.87
CA SER A 235 20.17 -2.73 -17.74
C SER A 235 18.87 -3.27 -17.12
N ALA A 236 18.97 -4.19 -16.16
CA ALA A 236 17.85 -4.78 -15.44
C ALA A 236 17.68 -4.22 -14.01
N SER A 237 18.53 -3.27 -13.62
CA SER A 237 18.54 -2.74 -12.25
C SER A 237 17.32 -1.88 -11.98
N PRO A 238 16.63 -2.06 -10.83
CA PRO A 238 15.56 -1.17 -10.36
C PRO A 238 16.01 0.28 -10.16
N LEU A 239 17.33 0.52 -10.15
CA LEU A 239 17.92 1.87 -10.04
C LEU A 239 17.66 2.74 -11.28
N MET A 240 17.24 2.14 -12.41
CA MET A 240 16.98 2.83 -13.68
C MET A 240 15.47 3.03 -13.97
N GLN A 241 14.57 2.53 -13.14
CA GLN A 241 13.12 2.71 -13.22
C GLN A 241 12.69 3.74 -12.18
#